data_6cbb0845f77166f5b99ffcaec83ac327
#
_entry.id   6cbb0845f77166f5b99ffcaec83ac327
#
_cell.length_a   1.000
_cell.length_b   1.000
_cell.length_c   1.000
_cell.angle_alpha   90.00
_cell.angle_beta   90.00
_cell.angle_gamma   90.00
#
_symmetry.space_group_name_H-M   'P 1'
#
loop_
_entity.id
_entity.type
_entity.pdbx_description
1 polymer ?
#
loop_
_entity_poly.entity_id
_entity_poly.type
_entity_poly.pdbx_seq_one_letter_code
_entity_poly.pdbx_strand_id
1 'polypeptide(L)'
;MRAAGPQEVREWDELIAQNPDGGQILQTRAWGEFKRAHRWAPRYLLSDTESPIAVLVLRHSVPGLGVLGYVPKGPGVAEVMQLPALLDGLRDTAAPAFAIKVEPEIEQSAAATSALRDMGLEKSRHDVQISRATIIVDLRPGEDALLASFKPKCRYNIRLAQRRGVTVSPVPLDDHSIDTMYSLMAATRDRAGFTLRSREYFALYWRLHAAAGQGQLFFASLDGEVLAGVFATYI
;
A
#
# COMPACT_ATOMS: atom_id res chain seq x y z
N MET A 1 14.97 -7.69 -16.61
CA MET A 1 14.87 -6.49 -15.72
C MET A 1 16.27 -6.06 -15.28
N ARG A 2 16.47 -4.79 -15.00
CA ARG A 2 17.74 -4.22 -14.49
C ARG A 2 17.53 -3.50 -13.16
N ALA A 3 18.59 -3.32 -12.41
CA ALA A 3 18.55 -2.44 -11.25
C ALA A 3 18.40 -0.97 -11.68
N ALA A 4 17.58 -0.22 -10.98
CA ALA A 4 17.44 1.21 -11.16
C ALA A 4 18.74 1.94 -10.76
N GLY A 5 19.16 2.90 -11.57
CA GLY A 5 20.30 3.77 -11.28
C GLY A 5 19.97 4.80 -10.18
N PRO A 6 21.00 5.50 -9.66
CA PRO A 6 20.79 6.46 -8.56
C PRO A 6 19.79 7.59 -8.87
N GLN A 7 19.72 8.04 -10.13
CA GLN A 7 18.75 9.04 -10.56
C GLN A 7 17.33 8.49 -10.55
N GLU A 8 17.15 7.29 -11.14
CA GLU A 8 15.84 6.61 -11.19
C GLU A 8 15.31 6.29 -9.79
N VAL A 9 16.19 5.97 -8.84
CA VAL A 9 15.79 5.78 -7.44
C VAL A 9 15.35 7.10 -6.78
N ARG A 10 15.90 8.26 -7.18
CA ARG A 10 15.41 9.56 -6.70
C ARG A 10 14.02 9.91 -7.24
N GLU A 11 13.76 9.55 -8.48
CA GLU A 11 12.50 9.75 -9.21
C GLU A 11 11.55 8.54 -9.10
N TRP A 12 11.83 7.63 -8.15
CA TRP A 12 11.16 6.33 -8.06
C TRP A 12 9.65 6.41 -7.96
N ASP A 13 9.15 7.34 -7.16
CA ASP A 13 7.71 7.44 -6.91
C ASP A 13 6.95 7.95 -8.14
N GLU A 14 7.59 8.77 -8.97
CA GLU A 14 7.08 9.20 -10.27
C GLU A 14 7.03 8.01 -11.27
N LEU A 15 8.07 7.16 -11.25
CA LEU A 15 8.11 5.95 -12.07
C LEU A 15 7.02 4.96 -11.65
N ILE A 16 6.79 4.78 -10.35
CA ILE A 16 5.70 3.94 -9.84
C ILE A 16 4.34 4.48 -10.28
N ALA A 17 4.10 5.79 -10.19
CA ALA A 17 2.84 6.42 -10.61
C ALA A 17 2.56 6.24 -12.12
N GLN A 18 3.59 6.03 -12.93
CA GLN A 18 3.48 5.77 -14.37
C GLN A 18 3.24 4.29 -14.73
N ASN A 19 3.26 3.38 -13.76
CA ASN A 19 2.96 1.98 -14.01
C ASN A 19 1.54 1.80 -14.58
N PRO A 20 1.28 0.76 -15.39
CA PRO A 20 -0.02 0.50 -16.01
C PRO A 20 -1.20 0.41 -15.05
N ASP A 21 -0.98 0.05 -13.78
CA ASP A 21 -2.00 0.01 -12.72
C ASP A 21 -2.27 1.38 -12.07
N GLY A 22 -1.54 2.44 -12.47
CA GLY A 22 -1.63 3.78 -11.89
C GLY A 22 -0.79 3.96 -10.62
N GLY A 23 0.00 2.97 -10.25
CA GLY A 23 0.89 3.00 -9.10
C GLY A 23 0.26 2.53 -7.80
N GLN A 24 1.13 2.11 -6.87
CA GLN A 24 0.72 1.54 -5.58
C GLN A 24 1.64 2.07 -4.46
N ILE A 25 1.03 2.60 -3.40
CA ILE A 25 1.76 3.19 -2.26
C ILE A 25 2.77 2.21 -1.62
N LEU A 26 2.50 0.91 -1.62
CA LEU A 26 3.40 -0.12 -1.10
C LEU A 26 4.58 -0.43 -2.05
N GLN A 27 4.64 0.23 -3.20
CA GLN A 27 5.75 0.18 -4.14
C GLN A 27 6.61 1.44 -4.10
N THR A 28 6.30 2.44 -3.27
CA THR A 28 7.01 3.71 -3.18
C THR A 28 8.34 3.58 -2.45
N ARG A 29 9.16 4.62 -2.59
CA ARG A 29 10.44 4.73 -1.87
C ARG A 29 10.22 4.85 -0.36
N ALA A 30 9.21 5.61 0.08
CA ALA A 30 8.87 5.74 1.50
C ALA A 30 8.53 4.37 2.12
N TRP A 31 7.79 3.53 1.41
CA TRP A 31 7.55 2.15 1.84
C TRP A 31 8.82 1.32 1.88
N GLY A 32 9.69 1.42 0.87
CA GLY A 32 10.99 0.74 0.86
C GLY A 32 11.83 1.07 2.09
N GLU A 33 11.94 2.36 2.45
CA GLU A 33 12.67 2.81 3.64
C GLU A 33 12.01 2.36 4.95
N PHE A 34 10.68 2.42 5.02
CA PHE A 34 9.93 1.87 6.15
C PHE A 34 10.24 0.37 6.34
N LYS A 35 10.24 -0.41 5.27
CA LYS A 35 10.54 -1.85 5.33
C LYS A 35 12.00 -2.13 5.61
N ARG A 36 12.93 -1.24 5.21
CA ARG A 36 14.35 -1.33 5.55
C ARG A 36 14.56 -1.29 7.07
N ALA A 37 13.87 -0.41 7.78
CA ALA A 37 13.90 -0.35 9.24
C ALA A 37 13.38 -1.64 9.91
N HIS A 38 12.66 -2.48 9.17
CA HIS A 38 12.07 -3.75 9.63
C HIS A 38 12.75 -4.98 9.01
N ARG A 39 14.05 -4.90 8.74
CA ARG A 39 14.93 -6.00 8.25
C ARG A 39 14.62 -6.49 6.83
N TRP A 40 13.97 -5.69 6.00
CA TRP A 40 13.86 -5.94 4.58
C TRP A 40 14.87 -5.11 3.80
N ALA A 41 15.48 -5.68 2.77
CA ALA A 41 16.38 -4.96 1.88
C ALA A 41 15.63 -4.60 0.59
N PRO A 42 15.24 -3.32 0.39
CA PRO A 42 14.57 -2.90 -0.84
C PRO A 42 15.53 -2.99 -2.04
N ARG A 43 14.99 -3.44 -3.17
CA ARG A 43 15.61 -3.43 -4.49
C ARG A 43 14.66 -2.76 -5.45
N TYR A 44 15.16 -1.80 -6.18
CA TYR A 44 14.44 -1.01 -7.17
C TYR A 44 14.80 -1.50 -8.55
N LEU A 45 13.83 -2.09 -9.26
CA LEU A 45 14.04 -2.74 -10.55
C LEU A 45 13.15 -2.10 -11.62
N LEU A 46 13.66 -2.02 -12.83
CA LEU A 46 12.93 -1.57 -14.02
C LEU A 46 12.91 -2.68 -15.06
N SER A 47 11.78 -2.86 -15.74
CA SER A 47 11.71 -3.75 -16.89
C SER A 47 12.50 -3.18 -18.09
N ASP A 48 12.99 -4.07 -18.96
CA ASP A 48 13.75 -3.70 -20.15
C ASP A 48 12.81 -3.54 -21.37
N THR A 49 11.73 -2.76 -21.20
CA THR A 49 10.73 -2.47 -22.23
C THR A 49 10.78 -0.98 -22.60
N GLU A 50 10.19 -0.60 -23.73
CA GLU A 50 10.11 0.82 -24.15
C GLU A 50 9.38 1.69 -23.12
N SER A 51 8.37 1.14 -22.44
CA SER A 51 7.73 1.76 -21.28
C SER A 51 8.07 0.93 -20.03
N PRO A 52 9.12 1.28 -19.30
CA PRO A 52 9.59 0.49 -18.18
C PRO A 52 8.56 0.42 -17.06
N ILE A 53 8.31 -0.77 -16.54
CA ILE A 53 7.52 -0.98 -15.33
C ILE A 53 8.48 -0.99 -14.15
N ALA A 54 8.22 -0.11 -13.18
CA ALA A 54 8.98 0.01 -11.96
C ALA A 54 8.48 -1.02 -10.92
N VAL A 55 9.41 -1.74 -10.27
CA VAL A 55 9.07 -2.80 -9.33
C VAL A 55 9.97 -2.72 -8.09
N LEU A 56 9.37 -2.45 -6.93
CA LEU A 56 10.05 -2.58 -5.65
C LEU A 56 10.00 -4.03 -5.18
N VAL A 57 11.16 -4.65 -5.06
CA VAL A 57 11.32 -5.98 -4.47
C VAL A 57 11.91 -5.84 -3.07
N LEU A 58 11.20 -6.31 -2.07
CA LEU A 58 11.67 -6.41 -0.70
C LEU A 58 12.33 -7.78 -0.49
N ARG A 59 13.58 -7.80 -0.04
CA ARG A 59 14.33 -9.03 0.24
C ARG A 59 14.47 -9.25 1.73
N HIS A 60 14.16 -10.45 2.19
CA HIS A 60 14.30 -10.84 3.59
C HIS A 60 15.13 -12.12 3.71
N SER A 61 16.17 -12.07 4.54
CA SER A 61 16.99 -13.27 4.82
C SER A 61 16.27 -14.15 5.83
N VAL A 62 16.06 -15.43 5.45
CA VAL A 62 15.45 -16.45 6.29
C VAL A 62 16.54 -17.43 6.69
N PRO A 63 16.89 -17.55 7.99
CA PRO A 63 17.93 -18.46 8.45
C PRO A 63 17.70 -19.90 7.97
N GLY A 64 18.70 -20.52 7.39
CA GLY A 64 18.66 -21.91 6.89
C GLY A 64 17.96 -22.11 5.54
N LEU A 65 17.22 -21.09 5.02
CA LEU A 65 16.48 -21.20 3.75
C LEU A 65 17.03 -20.24 2.66
N GLY A 66 17.70 -19.16 3.04
CA GLY A 66 18.20 -18.16 2.09
C GLY A 66 17.37 -16.89 2.05
N VAL A 67 17.10 -16.35 0.87
CA VAL A 67 16.39 -15.07 0.69
C VAL A 67 14.98 -15.33 0.19
N LEU A 68 14.01 -14.66 0.81
CA LEU A 68 12.65 -14.48 0.31
C LEU A 68 12.57 -13.13 -0.41
N GLY A 69 12.12 -13.13 -1.67
CA GLY A 69 11.71 -11.92 -2.39
C GLY A 69 10.21 -11.66 -2.19
N TYR A 70 9.84 -10.40 -2.06
CA TYR A 70 8.44 -9.99 -1.92
C TYR A 70 8.16 -8.71 -2.71
N VAL A 71 7.16 -8.73 -3.56
CA VAL A 71 6.67 -7.60 -4.35
C VAL A 71 5.27 -7.23 -3.83
N PRO A 72 5.18 -6.31 -2.85
CA PRO A 72 3.90 -5.94 -2.25
C PRO A 72 3.00 -5.24 -3.25
N LYS A 73 1.76 -5.70 -3.41
CA LYS A 73 0.78 -5.08 -4.31
C LYS A 73 1.34 -4.80 -5.71
N GLY A 74 2.13 -5.74 -6.22
CA GLY A 74 2.79 -5.62 -7.51
C GLY A 74 3.27 -6.96 -8.06
N PRO A 75 3.91 -6.93 -9.25
CA PRO A 75 4.26 -5.75 -10.06
C PRO A 75 3.04 -4.99 -10.60
N GLY A 76 3.21 -3.69 -10.87
CA GLY A 76 2.18 -2.77 -11.28
C GLY A 76 1.74 -2.95 -12.73
N VAL A 77 0.92 -3.96 -13.00
CA VAL A 77 0.39 -4.31 -14.32
C VAL A 77 -1.13 -4.08 -14.37
N ALA A 78 -1.64 -3.67 -15.54
CA ALA A 78 -3.08 -3.54 -15.76
C ALA A 78 -3.73 -4.89 -16.07
N GLU A 79 -3.00 -5.80 -16.73
CA GLU A 79 -3.51 -7.07 -17.22
C GLU A 79 -2.57 -8.24 -16.89
N VAL A 80 -3.15 -9.43 -16.66
CA VAL A 80 -2.39 -10.65 -16.32
C VAL A 80 -1.36 -11.03 -17.39
N MET A 81 -1.62 -10.72 -18.66
CA MET A 81 -0.73 -11.06 -19.77
C MET A 81 0.57 -10.23 -19.80
N GLN A 82 0.68 -9.18 -19.01
CA GLN A 82 1.92 -8.41 -18.88
C GLN A 82 2.91 -9.05 -17.90
N LEU A 83 2.46 -10.01 -17.07
CA LEU A 83 3.29 -10.61 -16.03
C LEU A 83 4.44 -11.50 -16.54
N PRO A 84 4.32 -12.32 -17.60
CA PRO A 84 5.37 -13.28 -17.98
C PRO A 84 6.75 -12.65 -18.12
N ALA A 85 6.87 -11.58 -18.89
CA ALA A 85 8.14 -10.88 -19.12
C ALA A 85 8.75 -10.29 -17.82
N LEU A 86 7.90 -9.87 -16.88
CA LEU A 86 8.35 -9.34 -15.58
C LEU A 86 8.79 -10.48 -14.65
N LEU A 87 8.08 -11.60 -14.63
CA LEU A 87 8.39 -12.75 -13.76
C LEU A 87 9.76 -13.37 -14.08
N ASP A 88 10.09 -13.52 -15.36
CA ASP A 88 11.40 -14.02 -15.77
C ASP A 88 12.52 -13.07 -15.32
N GLY A 89 12.37 -11.78 -15.58
CA GLY A 89 13.31 -10.79 -15.10
C GLY A 89 13.42 -10.70 -13.56
N LEU A 90 12.31 -10.92 -12.84
CA LEU A 90 12.33 -10.99 -11.37
C LEU A 90 13.07 -12.23 -10.85
N ARG A 91 12.91 -13.40 -11.51
CA ARG A 91 13.66 -14.62 -11.15
C ARG A 91 15.16 -14.40 -11.28
N ASP A 92 15.62 -13.75 -12.34
CA ASP A 92 17.03 -13.51 -12.60
C ASP A 92 17.63 -12.45 -11.67
N THR A 93 16.93 -11.35 -11.44
CA THR A 93 17.46 -10.18 -10.70
C THR A 93 17.23 -10.25 -9.20
N ALA A 94 16.20 -10.97 -8.72
CA ALA A 94 15.99 -11.21 -7.30
C ALA A 94 16.84 -12.37 -6.75
N ALA A 95 17.56 -13.10 -7.60
CA ALA A 95 18.42 -14.21 -7.20
C ALA A 95 19.57 -13.78 -6.26
N PRO A 96 20.07 -14.66 -5.36
CA PRO A 96 19.50 -15.99 -5.10
C PRO A 96 18.34 -15.89 -4.09
N ALA A 97 17.11 -16.07 -4.53
CA ALA A 97 15.95 -16.20 -3.67
C ALA A 97 15.39 -17.62 -3.78
N PHE A 98 15.05 -18.26 -2.65
CA PHE A 98 14.40 -19.55 -2.65
C PHE A 98 12.93 -19.46 -3.07
N ALA A 99 12.30 -18.28 -2.90
CA ALA A 99 10.95 -17.97 -3.35
C ALA A 99 10.80 -16.48 -3.60
N ILE A 100 9.94 -16.13 -4.56
CA ILE A 100 9.49 -14.76 -4.81
C ILE A 100 7.97 -14.75 -4.69
N LYS A 101 7.44 -13.90 -3.81
CA LYS A 101 6.02 -13.68 -3.66
C LYS A 101 5.63 -12.38 -4.37
N VAL A 102 4.64 -12.45 -5.25
CA VAL A 102 4.07 -11.31 -5.96
C VAL A 102 2.59 -11.16 -5.61
N GLU A 103 2.10 -9.93 -5.58
CA GLU A 103 0.70 -9.61 -5.26
C GLU A 103 0.15 -8.56 -6.25
N PRO A 104 0.10 -8.86 -7.58
CA PRO A 104 -0.42 -7.92 -8.57
C PRO A 104 -1.90 -7.63 -8.29
N GLU A 105 -2.31 -6.37 -8.38
CA GLU A 105 -3.70 -5.96 -8.18
C GLU A 105 -4.51 -6.12 -9.48
N ILE A 106 -4.82 -7.35 -9.82
CA ILE A 106 -5.60 -7.74 -10.99
C ILE A 106 -6.98 -8.22 -10.53
N GLU A 107 -8.02 -7.84 -11.24
CA GLU A 107 -9.38 -8.30 -10.94
C GLU A 107 -9.48 -9.82 -10.95
N GLN A 108 -10.02 -10.38 -9.87
CA GLN A 108 -10.14 -11.82 -9.72
C GLN A 108 -11.15 -12.41 -10.70
N SER A 109 -10.67 -13.31 -11.58
CA SER A 109 -11.50 -14.09 -12.49
C SER A 109 -10.98 -15.52 -12.61
N ALA A 110 -11.81 -16.42 -13.13
CA ALA A 110 -11.38 -17.78 -13.45
C ALA A 110 -10.28 -17.78 -14.51
N ALA A 111 -10.38 -16.91 -15.52
CA ALA A 111 -9.40 -16.76 -16.59
C ALA A 111 -8.06 -16.26 -16.05
N ALA A 112 -8.06 -15.21 -15.24
CA ALA A 112 -6.84 -14.70 -14.60
C ALA A 112 -6.19 -15.77 -13.70
N THR A 113 -6.99 -16.51 -12.93
CA THR A 113 -6.49 -17.58 -12.07
C THR A 113 -5.85 -18.72 -12.88
N SER A 114 -6.44 -19.11 -14.02
CA SER A 114 -5.86 -20.10 -14.93
C SER A 114 -4.55 -19.60 -15.51
N ALA A 115 -4.53 -18.39 -16.06
CA ALA A 115 -3.35 -17.81 -16.66
C ALA A 115 -2.16 -17.73 -15.66
N LEU A 116 -2.41 -17.36 -14.41
CA LEU A 116 -1.37 -17.33 -13.36
C LEU A 116 -0.78 -18.74 -13.11
N ARG A 117 -1.62 -19.78 -13.10
CA ARG A 117 -1.17 -21.17 -12.95
C ARG A 117 -0.34 -21.63 -14.16
N ASP A 118 -0.79 -21.28 -15.37
CA ASP A 118 -0.09 -21.63 -16.61
C ASP A 118 1.31 -20.98 -16.69
N MET A 119 1.50 -19.83 -16.04
CA MET A 119 2.79 -19.18 -15.82
C MET A 119 3.65 -19.83 -14.72
N GLY A 120 3.19 -20.92 -14.10
CA GLY A 120 3.88 -21.62 -13.02
C GLY A 120 3.81 -20.91 -11.66
N LEU A 121 2.83 -20.02 -11.47
CA LEU A 121 2.60 -19.38 -10.17
C LEU A 121 1.67 -20.23 -9.30
N GLU A 122 2.02 -20.36 -8.04
CA GLU A 122 1.19 -21.03 -7.04
C GLU A 122 0.57 -20.01 -6.07
N LYS A 123 -0.70 -20.21 -5.74
CA LYS A 123 -1.35 -19.41 -4.72
C LYS A 123 -0.70 -19.65 -3.36
N SER A 124 -0.14 -18.60 -2.77
CA SER A 124 0.43 -18.69 -1.43
C SER A 124 -0.63 -19.09 -0.39
N ARG A 125 -0.23 -19.96 0.54
CA ARG A 125 -1.06 -20.36 1.70
C ARG A 125 -1.15 -19.27 2.76
N HIS A 126 -0.17 -18.37 2.81
CA HIS A 126 -0.06 -17.30 3.79
C HIS A 126 -0.08 -15.95 3.10
N ASP A 127 -0.99 -15.08 3.49
CA ASP A 127 -1.03 -13.71 3.02
C ASP A 127 -0.01 -12.87 3.80
N VAL A 128 0.73 -12.00 3.10
CA VAL A 128 1.58 -10.99 3.74
C VAL A 128 0.76 -9.74 4.02
N GLN A 129 -0.11 -9.35 3.08
CA GLN A 129 -1.12 -8.32 3.28
C GLN A 129 -2.42 -8.97 3.77
N ILE A 130 -2.98 -8.40 4.84
CA ILE A 130 -4.19 -8.95 5.49
C ILE A 130 -5.42 -8.78 4.60
N SER A 131 -5.49 -7.69 3.83
CA SER A 131 -6.64 -7.38 2.98
C SER A 131 -6.51 -8.02 1.60
N ARG A 132 -7.39 -9.00 1.32
CA ARG A 132 -7.50 -9.67 0.02
C ARG A 132 -8.40 -8.93 -0.96
N ALA A 133 -9.22 -8.05 -0.47
CA ALA A 133 -10.17 -7.26 -1.26
C ALA A 133 -10.17 -5.82 -0.77
N THR A 134 -10.41 -4.90 -1.69
CA THR A 134 -10.54 -3.47 -1.42
C THR A 134 -11.78 -2.91 -2.10
N ILE A 135 -12.13 -1.70 -1.73
CA ILE A 135 -13.19 -0.93 -2.40
C ILE A 135 -12.50 0.18 -3.17
N ILE A 136 -12.70 0.19 -4.47
CA ILE A 136 -12.27 1.30 -5.33
C ILE A 136 -13.42 2.29 -5.41
N VAL A 137 -13.11 3.55 -5.09
CA VAL A 137 -14.06 4.67 -5.15
C VAL A 137 -13.57 5.62 -6.24
N ASP A 138 -14.41 5.87 -7.26
CA ASP A 138 -14.10 6.86 -8.28
C ASP A 138 -14.27 8.27 -7.70
N LEU A 139 -13.19 9.03 -7.64
CA LEU A 139 -13.17 10.38 -7.10
C LEU A 139 -13.39 11.49 -8.16
N ARG A 140 -13.51 11.13 -9.45
CA ARG A 140 -13.74 12.09 -10.54
C ARG A 140 -15.12 12.76 -10.51
N PRO A 141 -16.20 12.08 -10.10
CA PRO A 141 -17.48 12.74 -9.89
C PRO A 141 -17.41 13.77 -8.76
N GLY A 142 -18.20 14.84 -8.86
CA GLY A 142 -18.31 15.78 -7.75
C GLY A 142 -18.84 15.17 -6.46
N GLU A 143 -18.67 15.89 -5.33
CA GLU A 143 -19.02 15.39 -3.99
C GLU A 143 -20.45 14.89 -3.84
N ASP A 144 -21.44 15.57 -4.44
CA ASP A 144 -22.84 15.17 -4.40
C ASP A 144 -23.08 13.82 -5.10
N ALA A 145 -22.46 13.60 -6.26
CA ALA A 145 -22.55 12.35 -7.00
C ALA A 145 -21.83 11.22 -6.25
N LEU A 146 -20.66 11.52 -5.68
CA LEU A 146 -19.92 10.59 -4.86
C LEU A 146 -20.75 10.18 -3.62
N LEU A 147 -21.29 11.15 -2.90
CA LEU A 147 -22.16 10.88 -1.74
C LEU A 147 -23.38 10.06 -2.14
N ALA A 148 -23.99 10.33 -3.31
CA ALA A 148 -25.12 9.58 -3.82
C ALA A 148 -24.77 8.11 -4.10
N SER A 149 -23.54 7.81 -4.49
CA SER A 149 -23.06 6.44 -4.76
C SER A 149 -22.95 5.57 -3.50
N PHE A 150 -22.83 6.16 -2.33
CA PHE A 150 -22.69 5.42 -1.07
C PHE A 150 -24.01 4.75 -0.65
N LYS A 151 -23.89 3.67 0.12
CA LYS A 151 -25.07 3.00 0.71
C LYS A 151 -25.89 3.97 1.56
N PRO A 152 -27.25 3.82 1.62
CA PRO A 152 -28.12 4.74 2.35
C PRO A 152 -27.68 4.99 3.80
N LYS A 153 -27.28 3.93 4.52
CA LYS A 153 -26.80 4.04 5.91
C LYS A 153 -25.52 4.88 6.03
N CYS A 154 -24.59 4.77 5.06
CA CYS A 154 -23.36 5.58 5.04
C CYS A 154 -23.70 7.06 4.86
N ARG A 155 -24.52 7.41 3.87
CA ARG A 155 -25.02 8.78 3.65
C ARG A 155 -25.73 9.36 4.87
N TYR A 156 -26.58 8.55 5.49
CA TYR A 156 -27.29 8.97 6.71
C TYR A 156 -26.30 9.30 7.83
N ASN A 157 -25.31 8.45 8.07
CA ASN A 157 -24.31 8.64 9.14
C ASN A 157 -23.45 9.87 8.88
N ILE A 158 -23.01 10.11 7.64
CA ILE A 158 -22.25 11.31 7.27
C ILE A 158 -23.06 12.57 7.58
N ARG A 159 -24.31 12.64 7.11
CA ARG A 159 -25.20 13.78 7.37
C ARG A 159 -25.54 13.94 8.85
N LEU A 160 -25.65 12.85 9.58
CA LEU A 160 -25.89 12.90 11.04
C LEU A 160 -24.70 13.49 11.77
N ALA A 161 -23.47 13.08 11.44
CA ALA A 161 -22.24 13.63 12.01
C ALA A 161 -22.15 15.14 11.78
N GLN A 162 -22.37 15.59 10.52
CA GLN A 162 -22.39 17.02 10.17
C GLN A 162 -23.42 17.80 10.97
N ARG A 163 -24.68 17.29 11.07
CA ARG A 163 -25.73 17.95 11.87
C ARG A 163 -25.42 18.01 13.36
N ARG A 164 -24.62 17.09 13.87
CA ARG A 164 -24.17 17.09 15.27
C ARG A 164 -22.96 17.98 15.51
N GLY A 165 -22.43 18.65 14.51
CA GLY A 165 -21.29 19.55 14.62
C GLY A 165 -19.92 18.85 14.57
N VAL A 166 -19.86 17.58 14.13
CA VAL A 166 -18.57 16.93 13.89
C VAL A 166 -17.87 17.60 12.73
N THR A 167 -16.65 18.06 12.97
CA THR A 167 -15.76 18.65 11.94
C THR A 167 -14.61 17.71 11.64
N VAL A 168 -14.11 17.73 10.40
CA VAL A 168 -12.93 16.96 9.97
C VAL A 168 -11.90 17.95 9.47
N SER A 169 -10.66 17.83 9.98
CA SER A 169 -9.57 18.72 9.61
C SER A 169 -8.26 17.95 9.40
N PRO A 170 -7.43 18.38 8.43
CA PRO A 170 -6.05 17.91 8.37
C PRO A 170 -5.30 18.44 9.60
N VAL A 171 -4.41 17.62 10.15
CA VAL A 171 -3.59 18.00 11.30
C VAL A 171 -2.11 17.77 11.01
N PRO A 172 -1.21 18.59 11.56
CA PRO A 172 0.23 18.35 11.48
C PRO A 172 0.59 16.98 12.08
N LEU A 173 1.58 16.33 11.52
CA LEU A 173 2.09 15.06 12.05
C LEU A 173 3.22 15.32 13.03
N ASP A 174 2.89 15.52 14.27
CA ASP A 174 3.79 15.67 15.42
C ASP A 174 3.61 14.54 16.45
N ASP A 175 4.37 14.55 17.53
CA ASP A 175 4.27 13.52 18.56
C ASP A 175 2.90 13.48 19.23
N HIS A 176 2.26 14.63 19.43
CA HIS A 176 0.93 14.72 20.05
C HIS A 176 -0.15 14.10 19.15
N SER A 177 -0.15 14.43 17.86
CA SER A 177 -1.11 13.86 16.90
C SER A 177 -0.88 12.37 16.68
N ILE A 178 0.38 11.91 16.68
CA ILE A 178 0.74 10.49 16.62
C ILE A 178 0.21 9.75 17.85
N ASP A 179 0.37 10.31 19.07
CA ASP A 179 -0.12 9.72 20.31
C ASP A 179 -1.65 9.63 20.32
N THR A 180 -2.32 10.70 19.89
CA THR A 180 -3.78 10.73 19.75
C THR A 180 -4.27 9.65 18.80
N MET A 181 -3.69 9.57 17.59
CA MET A 181 -4.06 8.55 16.60
C MET A 181 -3.80 7.13 17.11
N TYR A 182 -2.65 6.90 17.76
CA TYR A 182 -2.34 5.59 18.32
C TYR A 182 -3.29 5.20 19.45
N SER A 183 -3.71 6.15 20.29
CA SER A 183 -4.69 5.92 21.36
C SER A 183 -6.06 5.51 20.80
N LEU A 184 -6.52 6.13 19.71
CA LEU A 184 -7.76 5.74 18.99
C LEU A 184 -7.66 4.32 18.42
N MET A 185 -6.48 3.97 17.86
CA MET A 185 -6.23 2.62 17.37
C MET A 185 -6.19 1.59 18.50
N ALA A 186 -5.59 1.94 19.67
CA ALA A 186 -5.54 1.08 20.85
C ALA A 186 -6.95 0.82 21.40
N ALA A 187 -7.78 1.84 21.53
CA ALA A 187 -9.17 1.71 21.94
C ALA A 187 -9.99 0.83 20.95
N THR A 188 -9.69 0.95 19.66
CA THR A 188 -10.32 0.10 18.64
C THR A 188 -9.87 -1.35 18.74
N ARG A 189 -8.57 -1.59 18.97
CA ARG A 189 -8.01 -2.93 19.24
C ARG A 189 -8.67 -3.59 20.42
N ASP A 190 -8.82 -2.86 21.54
CA ASP A 190 -9.37 -3.41 22.79
C ASP A 190 -10.85 -3.82 22.61
N ARG A 191 -11.58 -3.06 21.80
CA ARG A 191 -12.97 -3.38 21.46
C ARG A 191 -13.12 -4.52 20.47
N ALA A 192 -12.23 -4.61 19.46
CA ALA A 192 -12.35 -5.53 18.32
C ALA A 192 -11.47 -6.77 18.43
N GLY A 193 -10.52 -6.83 19.36
CA GLY A 193 -9.72 -8.02 19.67
C GLY A 193 -8.66 -8.38 18.62
N PHE A 194 -8.13 -7.42 17.87
CA PHE A 194 -7.06 -7.67 16.90
C PHE A 194 -5.66 -7.32 17.46
N THR A 195 -4.61 -7.79 16.80
CA THR A 195 -3.23 -7.44 17.17
C THR A 195 -2.83 -6.09 16.57
N LEU A 196 -2.40 -5.15 17.42
CA LEU A 196 -1.89 -3.85 17.03
C LEU A 196 -0.35 -3.85 17.10
N ARG A 197 0.31 -3.30 16.08
CA ARG A 197 1.75 -3.04 16.12
C ARG A 197 2.06 -1.90 17.10
N SER A 198 3.36 -1.73 17.46
CA SER A 198 3.76 -0.68 18.37
C SER A 198 3.52 0.73 17.81
N ARG A 199 3.50 1.71 18.70
CA ARG A 199 3.41 3.13 18.34
C ARG A 199 4.53 3.55 17.39
N GLU A 200 5.76 3.12 17.67
CA GLU A 200 6.95 3.45 16.87
C GLU A 200 6.84 2.91 15.44
N TYR A 201 6.23 1.73 15.27
CA TYR A 201 5.97 1.16 13.95
C TYR A 201 5.08 2.07 13.10
N PHE A 202 3.97 2.54 13.67
CA PHE A 202 3.05 3.45 12.97
C PHE A 202 3.63 4.85 12.82
N ALA A 203 4.29 5.38 13.86
CA ALA A 203 4.94 6.69 13.80
C ALA A 203 5.98 6.77 12.68
N LEU A 204 6.80 5.73 12.52
CA LEU A 204 7.78 5.68 11.43
C LEU A 204 7.09 5.65 10.05
N TYR A 205 6.05 4.81 9.90
CA TYR A 205 5.26 4.73 8.68
C TYR A 205 4.68 6.10 8.29
N TRP A 206 3.98 6.74 9.22
CA TRP A 206 3.34 8.02 8.98
C TRP A 206 4.35 9.12 8.66
N ARG A 207 5.45 9.20 9.42
CA ARG A 207 6.49 10.21 9.19
C ARG A 207 7.16 10.06 7.83
N LEU A 208 7.51 8.85 7.41
CA LEU A 208 8.14 8.63 6.11
C LEU A 208 7.23 9.03 4.95
N HIS A 209 5.95 8.63 5.00
CA HIS A 209 5.00 8.99 3.94
C HIS A 209 4.65 10.49 3.97
N ALA A 210 4.48 11.11 5.14
CA ALA A 210 4.25 12.56 5.24
C ALA A 210 5.46 13.36 4.73
N ALA A 211 6.69 12.94 5.08
CA ALA A 211 7.92 13.59 4.61
C ALA A 211 8.13 13.45 3.09
N ALA A 212 7.61 12.38 2.48
CA ALA A 212 7.60 12.18 1.04
C ALA A 212 6.45 12.94 0.33
N GLY A 213 5.60 13.67 1.07
CA GLY A 213 4.40 14.30 0.51
C GLY A 213 3.32 13.30 0.09
N GLN A 214 3.34 12.09 0.63
CA GLN A 214 2.47 10.97 0.25
C GLN A 214 1.49 10.59 1.36
N GLY A 215 1.32 11.42 2.37
CA GLY A 215 0.43 11.10 3.48
C GLY A 215 -0.04 12.31 4.26
N GLN A 216 -1.30 12.28 4.70
CA GLN A 216 -1.92 13.31 5.51
C GLN A 216 -2.78 12.68 6.61
N LEU A 217 -2.60 13.15 7.84
CA LEU A 217 -3.43 12.77 8.97
C LEU A 217 -4.63 13.70 9.06
N PHE A 218 -5.82 13.13 9.28
CA PHE A 218 -7.06 13.85 9.52
C PHE A 218 -7.68 13.41 10.83
N PHE A 219 -8.23 14.36 11.61
CA PHE A 219 -9.05 14.06 12.77
C PHE A 219 -10.48 14.55 12.59
N ALA A 220 -11.42 13.73 13.04
CA ALA A 220 -12.81 14.11 13.25
C ALA A 220 -13.00 14.48 14.71
N SER A 221 -13.52 15.68 14.98
CA SER A 221 -13.66 16.23 16.34
C SER A 221 -15.06 16.78 16.57
N LEU A 222 -15.50 16.74 17.84
CA LEU A 222 -16.74 17.35 18.33
C LEU A 222 -16.42 18.06 19.64
N ASP A 223 -16.78 19.33 19.75
CA ASP A 223 -16.56 20.17 20.96
C ASP A 223 -15.10 20.13 21.48
N GLY A 224 -14.13 20.05 20.55
CA GLY A 224 -12.71 19.99 20.86
C GLY A 224 -12.16 18.58 21.20
N GLU A 225 -13.02 17.58 21.32
CA GLU A 225 -12.63 16.19 21.55
C GLU A 225 -12.41 15.45 20.22
N VAL A 226 -11.29 14.74 20.07
CA VAL A 226 -11.00 13.92 18.89
C VAL A 226 -11.71 12.57 19.01
N LEU A 227 -12.64 12.31 18.09
CA LEU A 227 -13.47 11.10 18.08
C LEU A 227 -12.94 10.00 17.15
N ALA A 228 -12.29 10.38 16.07
CA ALA A 228 -11.76 9.44 15.08
C ALA A 228 -10.58 10.05 14.32
N GLY A 229 -9.75 9.19 13.74
CA GLY A 229 -8.63 9.59 12.91
C GLY A 229 -8.45 8.69 11.70
N VAL A 230 -7.91 9.25 10.62
CA VAL A 230 -7.48 8.52 9.44
C VAL A 230 -6.16 9.11 8.93
N PHE A 231 -5.21 8.25 8.57
CA PHE A 231 -4.04 8.62 7.82
C PHE A 231 -4.27 8.21 6.37
N ALA A 232 -4.50 9.17 5.50
CA ALA A 232 -4.68 8.94 4.07
C ALA A 232 -3.32 8.96 3.38
N THR A 233 -3.07 7.99 2.49
CA THR A 233 -1.88 7.96 1.63
C THR A 233 -2.28 8.12 0.18
N TYR A 234 -1.40 8.75 -0.62
CA TYR A 234 -1.58 8.99 -2.05
C TYR A 234 -0.23 8.96 -2.79
N ILE A 235 -0.29 8.76 -4.08
CA ILE A 235 0.85 8.73 -4.99
C ILE A 235 0.55 9.53 -6.23
#